data_13ac0d576b42fa78e7198a25f6d7755a
#
_entry.id   13ac0d576b42fa78e7198a25f6d7755a
#
_cell.length_a   1.000
_cell.length_b   1.000
_cell.length_c   1.000
_cell.angle_alpha   90.00
_cell.angle_beta   90.00
_cell.angle_gamma   90.00
#
_symmetry.space_group_name_H-M   'P 1'
#
loop_
_entity.id
_entity.type
_entity.pdbx_description
1 polymer ?
#
loop_
_entity_poly.entity_id
_entity_poly.type
_entity_poly.pdbx_seq_one_letter_code
_entity_poly.pdbx_strand_id
1 'polypeptide(L)'
;MSDLDALGAAVGVLRICKGLDVPAVIAVRRKATLAANLIEEFEKAGFGEDFIEPEKAAELVTESTLLVVVDTHITNLVESRELLEKCGQVAVIDHHRKAVGHIETPVLFCHEPYASSTCELVCELLQYVPGEATNPTPLEAQALLAGIMLDTRSFALHTGVRTFEAPAY
;
A
#
# COMPACT_ATOMS: atom_id res chain seq x y z
N MET A 1 -0.84 -12.97 1.18
CA MET A 1 -1.74 -12.84 0.00
C MET A 1 -2.39 -11.48 0.14
N SER A 2 -2.10 -10.59 -0.79
CA SER A 2 -2.60 -9.21 -0.79
C SER A 2 -4.12 -9.17 -1.06
N ASP A 3 -4.83 -8.36 -0.33
CA ASP A 3 -6.26 -8.08 -0.49
C ASP A 3 -6.50 -6.63 -0.95
N LEU A 4 -7.72 -6.12 -0.78
CA LEU A 4 -8.05 -4.76 -1.21
C LEU A 4 -7.43 -3.68 -0.32
N ASP A 5 -7.17 -3.95 0.98
CA ASP A 5 -6.50 -2.98 1.85
C ASP A 5 -5.00 -2.90 1.49
N ALA A 6 -4.32 -4.04 1.36
CA ALA A 6 -2.94 -4.09 0.91
C ALA A 6 -2.73 -3.41 -0.44
N LEU A 7 -3.60 -3.72 -1.43
CA LEU A 7 -3.44 -3.17 -2.78
C LEU A 7 -3.84 -1.71 -2.87
N GLY A 8 -4.92 -1.30 -2.21
CA GLY A 8 -5.35 0.10 -2.12
C GLY A 8 -4.30 0.97 -1.46
N ALA A 9 -3.72 0.51 -0.34
CA ALA A 9 -2.61 1.20 0.32
C ALA A 9 -1.38 1.34 -0.59
N ALA A 10 -1.02 0.28 -1.33
CA ALA A 10 0.09 0.33 -2.29
C ALA A 10 -0.18 1.35 -3.41
N VAL A 11 -1.42 1.44 -3.92
CA VAL A 11 -1.84 2.45 -4.91
C VAL A 11 -1.70 3.86 -4.36
N GLY A 12 -2.11 4.10 -3.12
CA GLY A 12 -1.95 5.40 -2.47
C GLY A 12 -0.48 5.80 -2.28
N VAL A 13 0.38 4.86 -1.88
CA VAL A 13 1.83 5.08 -1.79
C VAL A 13 2.42 5.37 -3.18
N LEU A 14 1.99 4.66 -4.22
CA LEU A 14 2.39 4.93 -5.60
C LEU A 14 1.98 6.36 -6.02
N ARG A 15 0.79 6.83 -5.63
CA ARG A 15 0.37 8.24 -5.87
C ARG A 15 1.30 9.24 -5.21
N ILE A 16 1.72 9.00 -3.96
CA ILE A 16 2.71 9.82 -3.28
C ILE A 16 4.01 9.87 -4.10
N CYS A 17 4.53 8.73 -4.52
CA CYS A 17 5.74 8.65 -5.33
C CYS A 17 5.61 9.44 -6.65
N LYS A 18 4.49 9.24 -7.38
CA LYS A 18 4.22 9.97 -8.63
C LYS A 18 4.12 11.49 -8.40
N GLY A 19 3.50 11.91 -7.32
CA GLY A 19 3.40 13.33 -6.97
C GLY A 19 4.74 13.99 -6.61
N LEU A 20 5.69 13.19 -6.17
CA LEU A 20 7.05 13.62 -5.83
C LEU A 20 8.07 13.37 -6.97
N ASP A 21 7.61 12.96 -8.15
CA ASP A 21 8.45 12.56 -9.29
C ASP A 21 9.46 11.44 -8.96
N VAL A 22 9.09 10.54 -8.04
CA VAL A 22 9.88 9.38 -7.67
C VAL A 22 9.40 8.16 -8.46
N PRO A 23 10.25 7.51 -9.26
CA PRO A 23 9.88 6.27 -9.96
C PRO A 23 9.52 5.17 -8.98
N ALA A 24 8.35 4.55 -9.17
CA ALA A 24 7.88 3.49 -8.31
C ALA A 24 6.97 2.52 -9.07
N VAL A 25 6.89 1.30 -8.56
CA VAL A 25 6.02 0.23 -9.05
C VAL A 25 5.44 -0.56 -7.89
N ILE A 26 4.31 -1.22 -8.11
CA ILE A 26 3.69 -2.12 -7.14
C ILE A 26 4.08 -3.55 -7.50
N ALA A 27 4.80 -4.20 -6.59
CA ALA A 27 5.15 -5.61 -6.73
C ALA A 27 4.03 -6.49 -6.17
N VAL A 28 3.33 -7.22 -7.05
CA VAL A 28 2.19 -8.06 -6.66
C VAL A 28 2.08 -9.31 -7.54
N ARG A 29 1.75 -10.45 -6.93
CA ARG A 29 1.43 -11.69 -7.64
C ARG A 29 0.00 -11.64 -8.16
N ARG A 30 -0.19 -11.19 -9.40
CA ARG A 30 -1.51 -10.97 -10.00
C ARG A 30 -2.43 -12.18 -9.92
N LYS A 31 -1.90 -13.41 -10.02
CA LYS A 31 -2.68 -14.66 -9.97
C LYS A 31 -3.02 -15.12 -8.55
N ALA A 32 -2.37 -14.57 -7.55
CA ALA A 32 -2.53 -14.98 -6.16
C ALA A 32 -3.23 -13.92 -5.29
N THR A 33 -3.34 -12.68 -5.76
CA THR A 33 -4.02 -11.61 -5.00
C THR A 33 -5.55 -11.82 -4.95
N LEU A 34 -6.16 -11.46 -3.83
CA LEU A 34 -7.62 -11.39 -3.69
C LEU A 34 -8.21 -10.13 -4.36
N ALA A 35 -7.35 -9.19 -4.74
CA ALA A 35 -7.73 -7.91 -5.36
C ALA A 35 -7.49 -7.88 -6.88
N ALA A 36 -7.51 -9.03 -7.56
CA ALA A 36 -7.26 -9.14 -9.01
C ALA A 36 -8.18 -8.22 -9.84
N ASN A 37 -9.46 -8.10 -9.47
CA ASN A 37 -10.41 -7.23 -10.15
C ASN A 37 -9.99 -5.76 -10.11
N LEU A 38 -9.37 -5.30 -9.01
CA LEU A 38 -8.87 -3.94 -8.91
C LEU A 38 -7.72 -3.70 -9.90
N ILE A 39 -6.79 -4.66 -10.03
CA ILE A 39 -5.70 -4.58 -11.02
C ILE A 39 -6.27 -4.50 -12.43
N GLU A 40 -7.29 -5.31 -12.76
CA GLU A 40 -7.95 -5.27 -14.08
C GLU A 40 -8.54 -3.90 -14.40
N GLU A 41 -9.13 -3.20 -13.43
CA GLU A 41 -9.64 -1.83 -13.63
C GLU A 41 -8.51 -0.83 -13.94
N PHE A 42 -7.36 -0.95 -13.24
CA PHE A 42 -6.18 -0.15 -13.56
C PHE A 42 -5.61 -0.47 -14.94
N GLU A 43 -5.59 -1.74 -15.35
CA GLU A 43 -5.16 -2.15 -16.70
C GLU A 43 -6.05 -1.55 -17.78
N LYS A 44 -7.38 -1.62 -17.60
CA LYS A 44 -8.37 -1.01 -18.53
C LYS A 44 -8.20 0.51 -18.63
N ALA A 45 -7.78 1.16 -17.55
CA ALA A 45 -7.50 2.58 -17.50
C ALA A 45 -6.11 2.98 -18.06
N GLY A 46 -5.30 2.00 -18.48
CA GLY A 46 -3.97 2.24 -19.06
C GLY A 46 -2.83 2.29 -18.05
N PHE A 47 -3.06 1.89 -16.79
CA PHE A 47 -2.06 1.90 -15.70
C PHE A 47 -1.55 0.49 -15.34
N GLY A 48 -1.71 -0.48 -16.22
CA GLY A 48 -1.28 -1.87 -15.97
C GLY A 48 0.23 -2.02 -15.74
N GLU A 49 1.05 -1.12 -16.26
CA GLU A 49 2.51 -1.14 -16.09
C GLU A 49 2.95 -0.78 -14.66
N ASP A 50 2.09 -0.14 -13.88
CA ASP A 50 2.35 0.16 -12.48
C ASP A 50 2.43 -1.11 -11.60
N PHE A 51 1.84 -2.21 -12.05
CA PHE A 51 1.78 -3.49 -11.34
C PHE A 51 2.69 -4.50 -12.02
N ILE A 52 3.68 -5.01 -11.31
CA ILE A 52 4.62 -5.99 -11.86
C ILE A 52 4.77 -7.20 -10.92
N GLU A 53 5.17 -8.34 -11.50
CA GLU A 53 5.48 -9.52 -10.68
C GLU A 53 6.70 -9.26 -9.79
N PRO A 54 6.74 -9.79 -8.57
CA PRO A 54 7.82 -9.55 -7.62
C PRO A 54 9.21 -9.90 -8.15
N GLU A 55 9.30 -10.94 -8.97
CA GLU A 55 10.55 -11.38 -9.61
C GLU A 55 11.10 -10.29 -10.54
N LYS A 56 10.24 -9.66 -11.32
CA LYS A 56 10.61 -8.54 -12.19
C LYS A 56 10.98 -7.29 -11.37
N ALA A 57 10.26 -7.03 -10.27
CA ALA A 57 10.61 -5.95 -9.37
C ALA A 57 12.00 -6.15 -8.74
N ALA A 58 12.36 -7.40 -8.41
CA ALA A 58 13.66 -7.71 -7.84
C ALA A 58 14.83 -7.45 -8.80
N GLU A 59 14.60 -7.45 -10.13
CA GLU A 59 15.60 -7.08 -11.14
C GLU A 59 15.85 -5.56 -11.18
N LEU A 60 14.88 -4.76 -10.71
CA LEU A 60 14.96 -3.29 -10.71
C LEU A 60 15.60 -2.71 -9.43
N VAL A 61 15.84 -3.55 -8.43
CA VAL A 61 16.40 -3.11 -7.14
C VAL A 61 17.82 -2.56 -7.31
N THR A 62 18.06 -1.39 -6.75
CA THR A 62 19.37 -0.73 -6.66
C THR A 62 19.70 -0.40 -5.20
N GLU A 63 20.90 0.11 -4.94
CA GLU A 63 21.30 0.55 -3.60
C GLU A 63 20.43 1.70 -3.04
N SER A 64 19.81 2.50 -3.91
CA SER A 64 18.91 3.59 -3.54
C SER A 64 17.43 3.19 -3.47
N THR A 65 17.10 1.91 -3.70
CA THR A 65 15.71 1.45 -3.69
C THR A 65 15.16 1.38 -2.27
N LEU A 66 14.04 2.05 -2.03
CA LEU A 66 13.23 1.91 -0.82
C LEU A 66 12.11 0.90 -1.09
N LEU A 67 12.05 -0.16 -0.31
CA LEU A 67 10.90 -1.07 -0.28
C LEU A 67 9.87 -0.55 0.73
N VAL A 68 8.67 -0.21 0.26
CA VAL A 68 7.55 0.12 1.15
C VAL A 68 6.66 -1.11 1.27
N VAL A 69 6.62 -1.69 2.46
CA VAL A 69 5.74 -2.80 2.81
C VAL A 69 4.48 -2.24 3.42
N VAL A 70 3.33 -2.58 2.86
CA VAL A 70 2.02 -2.11 3.34
C VAL A 70 1.19 -3.28 3.84
N ASP A 71 0.33 -3.02 4.82
CA ASP A 71 -0.67 -3.94 5.36
C ASP A 71 -0.11 -5.22 6.00
N THR A 72 1.17 -5.23 6.25
CA THR A 72 1.83 -6.23 7.10
C THR A 72 3.17 -5.74 7.60
N HIS A 73 3.54 -6.15 8.80
CA HIS A 73 4.87 -5.97 9.35
C HIS A 73 5.58 -7.31 9.57
N ILE A 74 4.96 -8.43 9.17
CA ILE A 74 5.46 -9.78 9.43
C ILE A 74 6.28 -10.27 8.23
N THR A 75 7.55 -10.60 8.46
CA THR A 75 8.51 -11.04 7.44
C THR A 75 7.98 -12.18 6.56
N ASN A 76 7.26 -13.14 7.14
CA ASN A 76 6.74 -14.30 6.41
C ASN A 76 5.44 -14.02 5.64
N LEU A 77 4.81 -12.85 5.82
CA LEU A 77 3.57 -12.45 5.15
C LEU A 77 3.82 -11.49 3.98
N VAL A 78 5.05 -10.96 3.84
CA VAL A 78 5.37 -10.10 2.70
C VAL A 78 5.18 -10.82 1.36
N GLU A 79 4.80 -10.08 0.35
CA GLU A 79 4.52 -10.61 -0.99
C GLU A 79 5.77 -11.29 -1.61
N SER A 80 6.95 -10.74 -1.36
CA SER A 80 8.23 -11.30 -1.80
C SER A 80 9.31 -11.18 -0.75
N ARG A 81 9.76 -12.31 -0.27
CA ARG A 81 10.90 -12.39 0.63
C ARG A 81 12.21 -11.96 -0.06
N GLU A 82 12.34 -12.26 -1.34
CA GLU A 82 13.50 -11.86 -2.13
C GLU A 82 13.67 -10.34 -2.20
N LEU A 83 12.56 -9.60 -2.42
CA LEU A 83 12.57 -8.12 -2.37
C LEU A 83 12.97 -7.61 -0.99
N LEU A 84 12.44 -8.20 0.07
CA LEU A 84 12.76 -7.81 1.44
C LEU A 84 14.25 -8.02 1.76
N GLU A 85 14.86 -9.10 1.25
CA GLU A 85 16.28 -9.42 1.45
C GLU A 85 17.21 -8.59 0.57
N LYS A 86 16.76 -8.19 -0.64
CA LYS A 86 17.56 -7.39 -1.58
C LYS A 86 17.59 -5.90 -1.25
N CYS A 87 16.49 -5.36 -0.72
CA CYS A 87 16.40 -3.92 -0.45
C CYS A 87 17.09 -3.58 0.86
N GLY A 88 18.08 -2.68 0.80
CA GLY A 88 18.80 -2.19 1.97
C GLY A 88 17.99 -1.23 2.85
N GLN A 89 16.91 -0.66 2.32
CA GLN A 89 16.02 0.25 3.03
C GLN A 89 14.58 -0.24 2.93
N VAL A 90 13.93 -0.41 4.08
CA VAL A 90 12.55 -0.89 4.17
C VAL A 90 11.73 0.07 5.02
N ALA A 91 10.61 0.55 4.50
CA ALA A 91 9.57 1.24 5.25
C ALA A 91 8.37 0.31 5.44
N VAL A 92 7.69 0.43 6.57
CA VAL A 92 6.49 -0.36 6.88
C VAL A 92 5.35 0.58 7.24
N ILE A 93 4.17 0.36 6.63
CA ILE A 93 2.92 1.04 6.98
C ILE A 93 1.88 -0.04 7.24
N ASP A 94 1.43 -0.16 8.48
CA ASP A 94 0.57 -1.28 8.88
C ASP A 94 -0.31 -0.92 10.09
N HIS A 95 -1.53 -1.47 10.11
CA HIS A 95 -2.50 -1.28 11.20
C HIS A 95 -2.73 -2.56 12.03
N HIS A 96 -2.15 -3.69 11.66
CA HIS A 96 -2.33 -4.93 12.39
C HIS A 96 -1.69 -4.90 13.77
N ARG A 97 -2.20 -5.68 14.71
CA ARG A 97 -1.58 -5.82 16.04
C ARG A 97 -0.17 -6.38 15.92
N LYS A 98 0.76 -5.81 16.67
CA LYS A 98 2.16 -6.25 16.68
C LYS A 98 2.28 -7.74 17.01
N ALA A 99 3.02 -8.46 16.17
CA ALA A 99 3.23 -9.89 16.31
C ALA A 99 4.71 -10.26 16.22
N VAL A 100 5.02 -11.50 16.60
CA VAL A 100 6.38 -12.06 16.51
C VAL A 100 6.76 -12.27 15.04
N GLY A 101 8.05 -12.11 14.71
CA GLY A 101 8.56 -12.26 13.33
C GLY A 101 8.34 -11.03 12.46
N HIS A 102 8.24 -9.86 13.10
CA HIS A 102 8.17 -8.58 12.40
C HIS A 102 9.48 -8.25 11.69
N ILE A 103 9.38 -7.38 10.68
CA ILE A 103 10.52 -6.82 9.96
C ILE A 103 11.38 -6.05 10.97
N GLU A 104 12.64 -6.47 11.10
CA GLU A 104 13.59 -5.84 12.01
C GLU A 104 14.21 -4.58 11.36
N THR A 105 14.40 -3.55 12.16
CA THR A 105 15.11 -2.31 11.78
C THR A 105 14.64 -1.62 10.48
N PRO A 106 13.34 -1.41 10.24
CA PRO A 106 12.89 -0.60 9.13
C PRO A 106 13.35 0.85 9.30
N VAL A 107 13.64 1.56 8.19
CA VAL A 107 14.00 2.98 8.22
C VAL A 107 12.81 3.87 8.61
N LEU A 108 11.59 3.38 8.37
CA LEU A 108 10.33 3.97 8.82
C LEU A 108 9.39 2.85 9.26
N PHE A 109 8.77 3.01 10.41
CA PHE A 109 7.75 2.09 10.93
C PHE A 109 6.51 2.86 11.36
N CYS A 110 5.60 3.09 10.41
CA CYS A 110 4.28 3.67 10.65
C CYS A 110 3.31 2.54 11.00
N HIS A 111 3.11 2.32 12.30
CA HIS A 111 2.34 1.20 12.83
C HIS A 111 1.29 1.68 13.82
N GLU A 112 0.02 1.66 13.39
CA GLU A 112 -1.11 2.22 14.12
C GLU A 112 -2.25 1.21 14.30
N PRO A 113 -2.21 0.36 15.34
CA PRO A 113 -3.23 -0.70 15.54
C PRO A 113 -4.65 -0.20 15.83
N TYR A 114 -4.83 1.10 15.98
CA TYR A 114 -6.14 1.73 16.17
C TYR A 114 -6.74 2.30 14.88
N ALA A 115 -5.96 2.35 13.80
CA ALA A 115 -6.50 2.68 12.49
C ALA A 115 -7.42 1.56 11.99
N SER A 116 -8.43 1.91 11.22
CA SER A 116 -9.39 0.94 10.68
C SER A 116 -8.80 0.07 9.58
N SER A 117 -7.80 0.59 8.86
CA SER A 117 -7.15 -0.05 7.73
C SER A 117 -5.81 0.63 7.41
N THR A 118 -4.97 -0.01 6.63
CA THR A 118 -3.74 0.60 6.11
C THR A 118 -4.08 1.69 5.08
N CYS A 119 -5.17 1.54 4.32
CA CYS A 119 -5.66 2.60 3.43
C CYS A 119 -6.02 3.88 4.18
N GLU A 120 -6.62 3.81 5.38
CA GLU A 120 -6.86 4.99 6.24
C GLU A 120 -5.56 5.72 6.54
N LEU A 121 -4.50 4.99 6.94
CA LEU A 121 -3.19 5.57 7.22
C LEU A 121 -2.58 6.25 5.99
N VAL A 122 -2.70 5.62 4.82
CA VAL A 122 -2.16 6.18 3.57
C VAL A 122 -2.96 7.43 3.14
N CYS A 123 -4.28 7.45 3.31
CA CYS A 123 -5.09 8.66 3.09
C CYS A 123 -4.64 9.81 3.99
N GLU A 124 -4.29 9.53 5.24
CA GLU A 124 -3.75 10.54 6.14
C GLU A 124 -2.37 11.03 5.66
N LEU A 125 -1.48 10.13 5.24
CA LEU A 125 -0.16 10.49 4.72
C LEU A 125 -0.25 11.38 3.47
N LEU A 126 -1.19 11.11 2.56
CA LEU A 126 -1.42 11.92 1.36
C LEU A 126 -1.69 13.39 1.68
N GLN A 127 -2.36 13.69 2.79
CA GLN A 127 -2.67 15.07 3.21
C GLN A 127 -1.43 15.87 3.63
N TYR A 128 -0.34 15.20 4.02
CA TYR A 128 0.91 15.85 4.42
C TYR A 128 1.93 16.01 3.31
N VAL A 129 1.69 15.37 2.16
CA VAL A 129 2.59 15.49 1.01
C VAL A 129 2.22 16.75 0.20
N PRO A 130 3.15 17.71 0.01
CA PRO A 130 2.84 18.96 -0.66
C PRO A 130 2.59 18.76 -2.15
N GLY A 131 1.65 19.54 -2.70
CA GLY A 131 1.39 19.65 -4.13
C GLY A 131 0.11 18.96 -4.59
N GLU A 132 -0.59 19.58 -5.55
CA GLU A 132 -1.82 19.03 -6.13
C GLU A 132 -1.59 17.70 -6.89
N ALA A 133 -0.36 17.45 -7.33
CA ALA A 133 0.01 16.22 -8.02
C ALA A 133 -0.07 14.97 -7.12
N THR A 134 -0.19 15.13 -5.81
CA THR A 134 -0.39 14.03 -4.86
C THR A 134 -1.87 13.68 -4.63
N ASN A 135 -2.80 14.49 -5.13
CA ASN A 135 -4.21 14.20 -5.03
C ASN A 135 -4.55 12.90 -5.80
N PRO A 136 -5.25 11.95 -5.19
CA PRO A 136 -5.63 10.71 -5.86
C PRO A 136 -6.53 10.99 -7.06
N THR A 137 -6.32 10.27 -8.15
CA THR A 137 -7.30 10.19 -9.23
C THR A 137 -8.56 9.46 -8.74
N PRO A 138 -9.71 9.59 -9.44
CA PRO A 138 -10.93 8.89 -9.03
C PRO A 138 -10.74 7.36 -8.88
N LEU A 139 -9.91 6.74 -9.70
CA LEU A 139 -9.65 5.30 -9.62
C LEU A 139 -8.78 4.95 -8.41
N GLU A 140 -7.78 5.76 -8.11
CA GLU A 140 -6.93 5.58 -6.92
C GLU A 140 -7.74 5.83 -5.63
N ALA A 141 -8.60 6.84 -5.61
CA ALA A 141 -9.51 7.08 -4.50
C ALA A 141 -10.48 5.90 -4.28
N GLN A 142 -11.01 5.31 -5.36
CA GLN A 142 -11.81 4.08 -5.28
C GLN A 142 -11.02 2.91 -4.70
N ALA A 143 -9.75 2.75 -5.06
CA ALA A 143 -8.89 1.70 -4.53
C ALA A 143 -8.69 1.86 -3.01
N LEU A 144 -8.36 3.06 -2.56
CA LEU A 144 -8.22 3.39 -1.13
C LEU A 144 -9.53 3.15 -0.36
N LEU A 145 -10.65 3.63 -0.91
CA LEU A 145 -11.98 3.43 -0.31
C LEU A 145 -12.34 1.94 -0.22
N ALA A 146 -12.03 1.15 -1.25
CA ALA A 146 -12.31 -0.28 -1.26
C ALA A 146 -11.57 -1.02 -0.15
N GLY A 147 -10.31 -0.64 0.15
CA GLY A 147 -9.57 -1.18 1.29
C GLY A 147 -10.22 -0.82 2.63
N ILE A 148 -10.54 0.46 2.85
CA ILE A 148 -11.25 0.90 4.05
C ILE A 148 -12.57 0.13 4.22
N MET A 149 -13.35 -0.04 3.17
CA MET A 149 -14.63 -0.75 3.20
C MET A 149 -14.46 -2.24 3.51
N LEU A 150 -13.40 -2.88 3.02
CA LEU A 150 -13.12 -4.27 3.31
C LEU A 150 -12.92 -4.46 4.81
N ASP A 151 -11.99 -3.76 5.41
CA ASP A 151 -11.59 -3.92 6.80
C ASP A 151 -12.65 -3.46 7.81
N THR A 152 -13.40 -2.44 7.44
CA THR A 152 -14.50 -1.92 8.27
C THR A 152 -15.83 -2.65 8.04
N ARG A 153 -15.88 -3.62 7.14
CA ARG A 153 -17.12 -4.26 6.68
C ARG A 153 -18.17 -3.21 6.30
N SER A 154 -17.79 -2.34 5.36
CA SER A 154 -18.62 -1.22 4.91
C SER A 154 -19.00 -0.28 6.07
N PHE A 155 -18.02 0.13 6.86
CA PHE A 155 -18.16 1.04 8.02
C PHE A 155 -19.00 0.48 9.19
N ALA A 156 -19.21 -0.84 9.25
CA ALA A 156 -19.93 -1.48 10.34
C ALA A 156 -19.05 -1.80 11.56
N LEU A 157 -17.75 -1.96 11.37
CA LEU A 157 -16.80 -2.34 12.42
C LEU A 157 -15.54 -1.46 12.39
N HIS A 158 -14.90 -1.30 13.56
CA HIS A 158 -13.60 -0.64 13.70
C HIS A 158 -13.54 0.78 13.11
N THR A 159 -14.67 1.50 13.11
CA THR A 159 -14.77 2.85 12.56
C THR A 159 -14.59 3.92 13.63
N GLY A 160 -13.86 4.95 13.27
CA GLY A 160 -13.66 6.15 14.08
C GLY A 160 -13.83 7.42 13.24
N VAL A 161 -13.55 8.58 13.82
CA VAL A 161 -13.58 9.86 13.09
C VAL A 161 -12.66 9.83 11.88
N ARG A 162 -11.42 9.37 12.06
CA ARG A 162 -10.41 9.24 10.98
C ARG A 162 -10.90 8.37 9.82
N THR A 163 -11.64 7.28 10.13
CA THR A 163 -12.19 6.38 9.12
C THR A 163 -13.21 7.07 8.22
N PHE A 164 -13.94 8.07 8.73
CA PHE A 164 -14.88 8.85 7.92
C PHE A 164 -14.23 10.08 7.26
N GLU A 165 -13.15 10.60 7.82
CA GLU A 165 -12.38 11.70 7.22
C GLU A 165 -11.60 11.25 5.99
N ALA A 166 -11.03 10.03 6.00
CA ALA A 166 -10.26 9.49 4.89
C ALA A 166 -11.03 9.43 3.55
N PRO A 167 -12.28 8.94 3.48
CA PRO A 167 -13.08 8.98 2.24
C PRO A 167 -13.57 10.38 1.85
N ALA A 168 -13.55 11.33 2.77
CA ALA A 168 -13.97 12.70 2.50
C ALA A 168 -12.87 13.55 1.84
N TYR A 169 -11.63 13.09 1.94
CA TYR A 169 -10.46 13.69 1.31
C TYR A 169 -10.41 13.38 -0.18
#